data_8e5e0857e119f4096e666be7829452e3
#
_entry.id   8e5e0857e119f4096e666be7829452e3
#
_cell.length_a   1.000
_cell.length_b   1.000
_cell.length_c   1.000
_cell.angle_alpha   90.00
_cell.angle_beta   90.00
_cell.angle_gamma   90.00
#
_symmetry.space_group_name_H-M   'P 1'
#
loop_
_entity.id
_entity.type
_entity.pdbx_description
1 polymer ?
#
loop_
_entity_poly.entity_id
_entity_poly.type
_entity_poly.pdbx_seq_one_letter_code
_entity_poly.pdbx_strand_id
1 'polypeptide(L)'
;LEKSEFENSSKRDIYGDFIIPINKGKFDIVLKSAGDFMLYFDSPNTNEIKNLIKARDIWDQFIEGNYKTAEPGLIFWSTMSDYSPSNYVGKPIICTNPCAEVPLEDGGACNLGSINLSRFVENGFTPEASIDWDQLAESTETLVRFLDNVVTWNEDLNALEKQRVAASETRRLGLGVMGIADMLNQLGVAYDSEQGTAVIEKVMEYI
;
A
#
# COMPACT_ATOMS: atom_id res chain seq x y z
N LEU A 1 -28.76 1.91 -0.44
CA LEU A 1 -28.56 3.28 0.03
C LEU A 1 -27.49 3.93 -0.82
N GLU A 2 -27.74 5.12 -1.35
CA GLU A 2 -26.70 5.93 -1.95
C GLU A 2 -25.72 6.42 -0.87
N LYS A 3 -24.48 6.72 -1.26
CA LYS A 3 -23.43 7.19 -0.33
C LYS A 3 -23.90 8.34 0.57
N SER A 4 -24.65 9.28 0.00
CA SER A 4 -25.21 10.44 0.70
C SER A 4 -26.28 10.06 1.72
N GLU A 5 -27.09 9.03 1.45
CA GLU A 5 -28.11 8.54 2.37
C GLU A 5 -27.48 7.78 3.53
N PHE A 6 -26.39 7.05 3.29
CA PHE A 6 -25.64 6.38 4.33
C PHE A 6 -24.96 7.38 5.28
N GLU A 7 -24.30 8.40 4.74
CA GLU A 7 -23.66 9.46 5.53
C GLU A 7 -24.66 10.22 6.42
N ASN A 8 -25.90 10.37 5.95
CA ASN A 8 -26.98 11.03 6.70
C ASN A 8 -27.73 10.10 7.64
N SER A 9 -27.70 8.78 7.44
CA SER A 9 -28.44 7.79 8.22
C SER A 9 -27.60 7.09 9.29
N SER A 10 -26.28 7.34 9.33
CA SER A 10 -25.40 6.73 10.32
C SER A 10 -25.78 7.20 11.73
N LYS A 11 -26.43 6.34 12.47
CA LYS A 11 -26.77 6.57 13.89
C LYS A 11 -25.69 5.93 14.77
N ARG A 12 -25.24 6.68 15.75
CA ARG A 12 -24.42 6.13 16.83
C ARG A 12 -25.31 5.67 17.97
N ASP A 13 -24.97 4.56 18.60
CA ASP A 13 -25.61 4.17 19.84
C ASP A 13 -25.15 5.04 21.02
N ILE A 14 -25.66 4.76 22.22
CA ILE A 14 -25.30 5.52 23.43
C ILE A 14 -23.83 5.41 23.82
N TYR A 15 -23.09 4.45 23.24
CA TYR A 15 -21.65 4.23 23.44
C TYR A 15 -20.81 4.82 22.32
N GLY A 16 -21.44 5.44 21.33
CA GLY A 16 -20.76 6.00 20.17
C GLY A 16 -20.44 5.00 19.05
N ASP A 17 -20.92 3.76 19.15
CA ASP A 17 -20.76 2.76 18.11
C ASP A 17 -21.65 3.07 16.90
N PHE A 18 -21.13 2.87 15.69
CA PHE A 18 -21.94 2.99 14.49
C PHE A 18 -22.90 1.82 14.37
N ILE A 19 -24.18 2.13 14.12
CA ILE A 19 -25.20 1.14 13.79
C ILE A 19 -25.38 1.17 12.27
N ILE A 20 -25.09 0.05 11.61
CA ILE A 20 -25.15 -0.08 10.16
C ILE A 20 -26.29 -1.03 9.80
N PRO A 21 -27.29 -0.58 9.02
CA PRO A 21 -28.32 -1.48 8.52
C PRO A 21 -27.72 -2.41 7.45
N ILE A 22 -27.90 -3.73 7.63
CA ILE A 22 -27.42 -4.73 6.69
C ILE A 22 -28.59 -5.40 5.98
N ASN A 23 -28.54 -5.34 4.64
CA ASN A 23 -29.34 -6.22 3.79
C ASN A 23 -28.53 -7.47 3.41
N LYS A 24 -29.20 -8.59 3.14
CA LYS A 24 -28.59 -9.79 2.58
C LYS A 24 -28.13 -9.49 1.14
N GLY A 25 -26.92 -8.99 0.96
CA GLY A 25 -26.38 -8.65 -0.36
C GLY A 25 -24.85 -8.54 -0.34
N LYS A 26 -24.28 -8.15 -1.45
CA LYS A 26 -22.86 -7.80 -1.53
C LYS A 26 -22.61 -6.56 -0.69
N PHE A 27 -21.49 -6.51 -0.03
CA PHE A 27 -21.03 -5.34 0.71
C PHE A 27 -19.59 -5.01 0.33
N ASP A 28 -19.33 -3.71 0.25
CA ASP A 28 -17.98 -3.19 0.12
C ASP A 28 -17.61 -2.46 1.40
N ILE A 29 -16.40 -2.68 1.89
CA ILE A 29 -15.85 -1.96 3.03
C ILE A 29 -14.95 -0.87 2.49
N VAL A 30 -15.29 0.37 2.77
CA VAL A 30 -14.46 1.52 2.43
C VAL A 30 -13.99 2.17 3.72
N LEU A 31 -12.69 2.14 3.95
CA LEU A 31 -12.07 2.87 5.06
C LEU A 31 -11.81 4.30 4.60
N LYS A 32 -12.34 5.28 5.32
CA LYS A 32 -12.22 6.69 4.99
C LYS A 32 -11.14 7.40 5.81
N SER A 33 -10.89 6.95 7.01
CA SER A 33 -9.81 7.43 7.88
C SER A 33 -9.51 6.40 8.98
N ALA A 34 -8.40 6.55 9.68
CA ALA A 34 -8.10 5.72 10.85
C ALA A 34 -9.22 5.92 11.90
N GLY A 35 -10.07 4.93 12.08
CA GLY A 35 -11.21 4.94 12.98
C GLY A 35 -12.58 5.16 12.34
N ASP A 36 -12.63 5.61 11.07
CA ASP A 36 -13.89 5.70 10.32
C ASP A 36 -13.89 4.67 9.20
N PHE A 37 -14.88 3.79 9.19
CA PHE A 37 -15.12 2.91 8.06
C PHE A 37 -16.57 3.03 7.61
N MET A 38 -16.77 2.97 6.31
CA MET A 38 -18.06 2.95 5.69
C MET A 38 -18.29 1.57 5.07
N LEU A 39 -19.43 0.98 5.39
CA LEU A 39 -19.90 -0.25 4.77
C LEU A 39 -20.94 0.12 3.71
N TYR A 40 -20.67 -0.29 2.48
CA TYR A 40 -21.62 -0.19 1.38
C TYR A 40 -22.24 -1.55 1.17
N PHE A 41 -23.56 -1.57 1.17
CA PHE A 41 -24.33 -2.75 0.84
C PHE A 41 -25.01 -2.51 -0.52
N ASP A 42 -24.55 -3.23 -1.52
CA ASP A 42 -25.28 -3.33 -2.79
C ASP A 42 -26.34 -4.41 -2.66
N SER A 43 -27.58 -4.00 -2.52
CA SER A 43 -28.71 -4.92 -2.45
C SER A 43 -29.73 -4.57 -3.53
N PRO A 44 -30.09 -5.53 -4.38
CA PRO A 44 -31.18 -5.35 -5.34
C PRO A 44 -32.56 -5.15 -4.68
N ASN A 45 -32.69 -5.35 -3.39
CA ASN A 45 -33.91 -5.18 -2.59
C ASN A 45 -33.69 -4.26 -1.40
N THR A 46 -33.72 -2.96 -1.66
CA THR A 46 -33.55 -1.90 -0.64
C THR A 46 -34.63 -1.86 0.45
N ASN A 47 -35.72 -2.64 0.31
CA ASN A 47 -36.86 -2.61 1.25
C ASN A 47 -36.79 -3.62 2.39
N GLU A 48 -35.79 -4.49 2.45
CA GLU A 48 -35.68 -5.50 3.51
C GLU A 48 -34.41 -5.33 4.36
N ILE A 49 -34.33 -4.30 5.16
CA ILE A 49 -33.30 -4.19 6.20
C ILE A 49 -33.70 -5.14 7.34
N LYS A 50 -33.06 -6.31 7.45
CA LYS A 50 -33.41 -7.33 8.44
C LYS A 50 -32.48 -7.40 9.63
N ASN A 51 -31.27 -6.86 9.57
CA ASN A 51 -30.31 -6.89 10.66
C ASN A 51 -29.52 -5.59 10.78
N LEU A 52 -29.25 -5.19 12.01
CA LEU A 52 -28.32 -4.13 12.34
C LEU A 52 -27.03 -4.77 12.88
N ILE A 53 -25.88 -4.42 12.33
CA ILE A 53 -24.57 -4.84 12.84
C ILE A 53 -23.88 -3.60 13.40
N LYS A 54 -23.32 -3.73 14.59
CA LYS A 54 -22.46 -2.70 15.15
C LYS A 54 -21.08 -2.76 14.49
N ALA A 55 -20.44 -1.62 14.35
CA ALA A 55 -19.07 -1.53 13.86
C ALA A 55 -18.11 -2.44 14.67
N ARG A 56 -18.30 -2.52 15.98
CA ARG A 56 -17.55 -3.41 16.87
C ARG A 56 -17.66 -4.88 16.47
N ASP A 57 -18.86 -5.35 16.15
CA ASP A 57 -19.08 -6.76 15.78
C ASP A 57 -18.33 -7.12 14.49
N ILE A 58 -18.20 -6.16 13.56
CA ILE A 58 -17.41 -6.33 12.33
C ILE A 58 -15.92 -6.39 12.66
N TRP A 59 -15.44 -5.52 13.53
CA TRP A 59 -14.05 -5.55 13.99
C TRP A 59 -13.72 -6.86 14.70
N ASP A 60 -14.59 -7.34 15.57
CA ASP A 60 -14.40 -8.61 16.29
C ASP A 60 -14.33 -9.78 15.30
N GLN A 61 -15.21 -9.82 14.30
CA GLN A 61 -15.16 -10.84 13.25
C GLN A 61 -13.91 -10.72 12.37
N PHE A 62 -13.49 -9.50 12.02
CA PHE A 62 -12.25 -9.26 11.28
C PHE A 62 -11.04 -9.77 12.08
N ILE A 63 -10.92 -9.40 13.35
CA ILE A 63 -9.82 -9.79 14.23
C ILE A 63 -9.81 -11.32 14.39
N GLU A 64 -10.95 -11.95 14.64
CA GLU A 64 -11.04 -13.40 14.79
C GLU A 64 -10.66 -14.14 13.50
N GLY A 65 -11.15 -13.67 12.35
CA GLY A 65 -10.82 -14.22 11.05
C GLY A 65 -9.32 -14.10 10.76
N ASN A 66 -8.77 -12.89 10.92
CA ASN A 66 -7.36 -12.62 10.69
C ASN A 66 -6.45 -13.44 11.62
N TYR A 67 -6.81 -13.58 12.89
CA TYR A 67 -6.06 -14.41 13.83
C TYR A 67 -6.03 -15.89 13.42
N LYS A 68 -7.14 -16.42 12.91
CA LYS A 68 -7.27 -17.84 12.53
C LYS A 68 -6.63 -18.18 11.18
N THR A 69 -6.69 -17.26 10.22
CA THR A 69 -6.40 -17.56 8.81
C THR A 69 -5.43 -16.58 8.15
N ALA A 70 -4.99 -15.54 8.87
CA ALA A 70 -4.26 -14.38 8.33
C ALA A 70 -5.06 -13.59 7.25
N GLU A 71 -6.36 -13.79 7.16
CA GLU A 71 -7.27 -13.12 6.23
C GLU A 71 -8.51 -12.58 6.98
N PRO A 72 -9.13 -11.50 6.47
CA PRO A 72 -8.74 -10.66 5.34
C PRO A 72 -7.62 -9.67 5.67
N GLY A 73 -6.95 -9.13 4.64
CA GLY A 73 -6.06 -7.98 4.77
C GLY A 73 -6.83 -6.69 5.03
N LEU A 74 -6.12 -5.63 5.44
CA LEU A 74 -6.68 -4.32 5.73
C LEU A 74 -5.92 -3.24 4.94
N ILE A 75 -6.67 -2.32 4.31
CA ILE A 75 -6.15 -1.17 3.59
C ILE A 75 -6.69 0.11 4.21
N PHE A 76 -5.83 1.05 4.55
CA PHE A 76 -6.20 2.39 5.00
C PHE A 76 -6.35 3.33 3.79
N TRP A 77 -7.48 3.19 3.10
CA TRP A 77 -7.70 3.81 1.79
C TRP A 77 -7.56 5.32 1.78
N SER A 78 -8.12 6.02 2.76
CA SER A 78 -8.02 7.47 2.83
C SER A 78 -6.58 7.94 2.98
N THR A 79 -5.81 7.29 3.86
CA THR A 79 -4.39 7.58 4.03
C THR A 79 -3.62 7.39 2.73
N MET A 80 -3.85 6.26 2.03
CA MET A 80 -3.21 5.99 0.75
C MET A 80 -3.60 7.03 -0.31
N SER A 81 -4.90 7.39 -0.37
CA SER A 81 -5.41 8.33 -1.36
C SER A 81 -4.87 9.74 -1.14
N ASP A 82 -4.83 10.20 0.12
CA ASP A 82 -4.41 11.54 0.47
C ASP A 82 -2.91 11.78 0.20
N TYR A 83 -2.09 10.74 0.37
CA TYR A 83 -0.64 10.80 0.16
C TYR A 83 -0.17 10.24 -1.18
N SER A 84 -1.08 9.88 -2.08
CA SER A 84 -0.71 9.31 -3.37
C SER A 84 -0.04 10.34 -4.29
N PRO A 85 1.15 10.08 -4.83
CA PRO A 85 1.77 10.94 -5.83
C PRO A 85 0.97 11.03 -7.13
N SER A 86 0.08 10.06 -7.41
CA SER A 86 -0.83 10.10 -8.56
C SER A 86 -1.77 11.31 -8.55
N ASN A 87 -2.01 11.91 -7.37
CA ASN A 87 -2.82 13.13 -7.25
C ASN A 87 -2.20 14.32 -7.99
N TYR A 88 -0.87 14.41 -8.04
CA TYR A 88 -0.16 15.51 -8.71
C TYR A 88 -0.35 15.52 -10.23
N VAL A 89 -0.64 14.36 -10.80
CA VAL A 89 -0.87 14.20 -12.25
C VAL A 89 -2.35 14.02 -12.60
N GLY A 90 -3.25 14.22 -11.63
CA GLY A 90 -4.69 14.10 -11.83
C GLY A 90 -5.17 12.67 -12.11
N LYS A 91 -4.42 11.67 -11.71
CA LYS A 91 -4.72 10.23 -11.87
C LYS A 91 -4.98 9.60 -10.49
N PRO A 92 -6.17 9.77 -9.91
CA PRO A 92 -6.44 9.24 -8.57
C PRO A 92 -6.32 7.71 -8.55
N ILE A 93 -5.82 7.17 -7.46
CA ILE A 93 -5.81 5.73 -7.23
C ILE A 93 -7.24 5.22 -7.05
N ILE A 94 -7.55 4.05 -7.63
CA ILE A 94 -8.87 3.41 -7.53
C ILE A 94 -8.80 1.94 -7.11
N CYS A 95 -7.63 1.35 -7.12
CA CYS A 95 -7.39 -0.05 -6.77
C CYS A 95 -5.97 -0.26 -6.24
N THR A 96 -5.65 -1.51 -5.94
CA THR A 96 -4.28 -1.95 -5.68
C THR A 96 -3.97 -3.20 -6.52
N ASN A 97 -2.70 -3.60 -6.57
CA ASN A 97 -2.32 -4.94 -6.99
C ASN A 97 -2.81 -6.00 -5.98
N PRO A 98 -2.72 -7.32 -6.28
CA PRO A 98 -3.25 -8.37 -5.41
C PRO A 98 -2.70 -8.38 -3.98
N CYS A 99 -1.42 -8.01 -3.80
CA CYS A 99 -0.77 -7.96 -2.48
C CYS A 99 -0.97 -6.62 -1.74
N ALA A 100 -1.65 -5.66 -2.36
CA ALA A 100 -2.01 -4.35 -1.82
C ALA A 100 -0.84 -3.38 -1.52
N GLU A 101 0.39 -3.72 -1.94
CA GLU A 101 1.55 -2.85 -1.75
C GLU A 101 1.68 -1.72 -2.77
N VAL A 102 0.96 -1.81 -3.89
CA VAL A 102 0.99 -0.79 -4.95
C VAL A 102 -0.41 -0.24 -5.21
N PRO A 103 -0.73 0.96 -4.71
CA PRO A 103 -1.94 1.69 -5.09
C PRO A 103 -1.86 2.14 -6.55
N LEU A 104 -2.91 1.92 -7.31
CA LEU A 104 -2.93 2.14 -8.75
C LEU A 104 -4.14 2.95 -9.20
N GLU A 105 -3.92 3.76 -10.23
CA GLU A 105 -4.95 4.35 -11.07
C GLU A 105 -5.58 3.31 -12.00
N ASP A 106 -6.67 3.67 -12.67
CA ASP A 106 -7.37 2.78 -13.59
C ASP A 106 -6.50 2.37 -14.79
N GLY A 107 -6.25 1.07 -14.90
CA GLY A 107 -5.35 0.49 -15.90
C GLY A 107 -3.86 0.61 -15.53
N GLY A 108 -3.55 1.12 -14.35
CA GLY A 108 -2.17 1.27 -13.87
C GLY A 108 -1.45 -0.06 -13.71
N ALA A 109 -0.15 -0.01 -13.84
CA ALA A 109 0.76 -1.13 -13.60
C ALA A 109 2.06 -0.62 -12.97
N CYS A 110 2.76 -1.50 -12.26
CA CYS A 110 4.06 -1.19 -11.69
C CYS A 110 5.01 -2.37 -11.89
N ASN A 111 6.13 -2.12 -12.54
CA ASN A 111 7.24 -3.06 -12.60
C ASN A 111 8.15 -2.85 -11.39
N LEU A 112 8.63 -3.96 -10.84
CA LEU A 112 9.32 -3.97 -9.54
C LEU A 112 10.78 -4.37 -9.68
N GLY A 113 11.62 -3.76 -8.85
CA GLY A 113 13.00 -4.17 -8.64
C GLY A 113 13.45 -3.85 -7.22
N SER A 114 14.36 -4.65 -6.67
CA SER A 114 14.82 -4.47 -5.29
C SER A 114 16.35 -4.50 -5.22
N ILE A 115 16.91 -3.52 -4.50
CA ILE A 115 18.32 -3.44 -4.18
C ILE A 115 18.60 -4.23 -2.91
N ASN A 116 19.55 -5.16 -2.96
CA ASN A 116 19.98 -5.88 -1.75
C ASN A 116 21.07 -5.09 -1.02
N LEU A 117 20.66 -4.33 -0.01
CA LEU A 117 21.53 -3.44 0.76
C LEU A 117 22.70 -4.15 1.45
N SER A 118 22.57 -5.43 1.76
CA SER A 118 23.66 -6.20 2.39
C SER A 118 24.89 -6.36 1.49
N ARG A 119 24.76 -6.05 0.20
CA ARG A 119 25.86 -6.15 -0.78
C ARG A 119 26.71 -4.87 -0.88
N PHE A 120 26.28 -3.81 -0.20
CA PHE A 120 26.92 -2.50 -0.24
C PHE A 120 27.63 -2.17 1.08
N VAL A 121 27.99 -3.18 1.88
CA VAL A 121 28.81 -2.99 3.08
C VAL A 121 30.22 -3.46 2.81
N GLU A 122 31.16 -2.56 2.96
CA GLU A 122 32.58 -2.84 2.96
C GLU A 122 33.04 -3.20 4.37
N ASN A 123 34.02 -4.10 4.50
CA ASN A 123 34.60 -4.55 5.75
C ASN A 123 33.56 -4.99 6.81
N GLY A 124 32.44 -5.57 6.35
CA GLY A 124 31.34 -5.99 7.23
C GLY A 124 31.83 -6.83 8.42
N PHE A 125 31.16 -6.68 9.59
CA PHE A 125 31.48 -7.33 10.85
C PHE A 125 32.84 -6.94 11.45
N THR A 126 33.43 -5.82 11.01
CA THR A 126 34.63 -5.25 11.61
C THR A 126 34.37 -3.81 12.10
N PRO A 127 35.25 -3.24 12.93
CA PRO A 127 35.13 -1.84 13.37
C PRO A 127 35.19 -0.82 12.21
N GLU A 128 35.75 -1.23 11.06
CA GLU A 128 35.90 -0.42 9.87
C GLU A 128 34.76 -0.57 8.89
N ALA A 129 33.67 -1.27 9.28
CA ALA A 129 32.51 -1.49 8.43
C ALA A 129 31.87 -0.16 8.00
N SER A 130 31.61 -0.02 6.70
CA SER A 130 31.03 1.19 6.11
C SER A 130 30.15 0.86 4.92
N ILE A 131 29.27 1.77 4.57
CA ILE A 131 28.42 1.64 3.37
C ILE A 131 29.20 2.20 2.17
N ASP A 132 29.27 1.44 1.09
CA ASP A 132 29.75 1.87 -0.20
C ASP A 132 28.64 2.67 -0.93
N TRP A 133 28.66 3.97 -0.68
CA TRP A 133 27.67 4.90 -1.23
C TRP A 133 27.77 5.06 -2.74
N ASP A 134 28.97 5.00 -3.29
CA ASP A 134 29.21 5.19 -4.73
C ASP A 134 28.63 4.00 -5.52
N GLN A 135 28.88 2.77 -5.07
CA GLN A 135 28.31 1.58 -5.67
C GLN A 135 26.78 1.54 -5.49
N LEU A 136 26.25 1.99 -4.35
CA LEU A 136 24.81 2.09 -4.11
C LEU A 136 24.17 3.08 -5.09
N ALA A 137 24.78 4.26 -5.31
CA ALA A 137 24.31 5.25 -6.27
C ALA A 137 24.26 4.68 -7.70
N GLU A 138 25.37 4.10 -8.17
CA GLU A 138 25.46 3.51 -9.52
C GLU A 138 24.41 2.41 -9.73
N SER A 139 24.23 1.56 -8.73
CA SER A 139 23.23 0.48 -8.78
C SER A 139 21.81 1.03 -8.81
N THR A 140 21.53 2.09 -8.03
CA THR A 140 20.22 2.76 -8.01
C THR A 140 19.92 3.39 -9.36
N GLU A 141 20.84 4.17 -9.92
CA GLU A 141 20.67 4.77 -11.26
C GLU A 141 20.45 3.70 -12.35
N THR A 142 21.20 2.61 -12.28
CA THR A 142 21.07 1.50 -13.23
C THR A 142 19.69 0.85 -13.12
N LEU A 143 19.20 0.61 -11.89
CA LEU A 143 17.89 -0.01 -11.68
C LEU A 143 16.73 0.91 -12.10
N VAL A 144 16.82 2.20 -11.80
CA VAL A 144 15.82 3.19 -12.26
C VAL A 144 15.75 3.20 -13.78
N ARG A 145 16.90 3.28 -14.46
CA ARG A 145 16.98 3.26 -15.93
C ARG A 145 16.44 1.96 -16.50
N PHE A 146 16.74 0.83 -15.87
CA PHE A 146 16.22 -0.48 -16.29
C PHE A 146 14.69 -0.52 -16.19
N LEU A 147 14.14 -0.13 -15.05
CA LEU A 147 12.68 -0.13 -14.83
C LEU A 147 11.96 0.84 -15.77
N ASP A 148 12.54 2.01 -16.03
CA ASP A 148 11.99 2.98 -16.98
C ASP A 148 12.01 2.46 -18.43
N ASN A 149 13.08 1.76 -18.82
CA ASN A 149 13.13 1.08 -20.12
C ASN A 149 12.05 -0.02 -20.25
N VAL A 150 11.72 -0.73 -19.17
CA VAL A 150 10.62 -1.71 -19.16
C VAL A 150 9.29 -1.02 -19.44
N VAL A 151 9.04 0.18 -18.89
CA VAL A 151 7.85 0.97 -19.24
C VAL A 151 7.83 1.31 -20.73
N THR A 152 8.95 1.74 -21.28
CA THR A 152 9.06 2.04 -22.72
C THR A 152 8.80 0.80 -23.59
N TRP A 153 9.37 -0.35 -23.25
CA TRP A 153 9.09 -1.59 -23.98
C TRP A 153 7.61 -2.02 -23.88
N ASN A 154 6.96 -1.74 -22.76
CA ASN A 154 5.54 -2.04 -22.59
C ASN A 154 4.65 -1.31 -23.60
N GLU A 155 5.05 -0.16 -24.12
CA GLU A 155 4.30 0.60 -25.13
C GLU A 155 4.02 -0.21 -26.40
N ASP A 156 4.98 -1.04 -26.81
CA ASP A 156 4.87 -1.87 -28.02
C ASP A 156 4.42 -3.32 -27.75
N LEU A 157 4.70 -3.85 -26.55
CA LEU A 157 4.56 -5.27 -26.26
C LEU A 157 3.29 -5.61 -25.49
N ASN A 158 2.68 -4.68 -24.76
CA ASN A 158 1.46 -4.95 -24.01
C ASN A 158 0.25 -5.03 -24.93
N ALA A 159 -0.49 -6.13 -24.86
CA ALA A 159 -1.67 -6.36 -25.67
C ALA A 159 -2.87 -5.47 -25.29
N LEU A 160 -2.88 -4.91 -24.08
CA LEU A 160 -3.99 -4.12 -23.55
C LEU A 160 -3.71 -2.62 -23.71
N GLU A 161 -4.38 -1.98 -24.64
CA GLU A 161 -4.22 -0.55 -24.93
C GLU A 161 -4.38 0.33 -23.69
N LYS A 162 -5.39 0.07 -22.87
CA LYS A 162 -5.63 0.82 -21.62
C LYS A 162 -4.44 0.80 -20.69
N GLN A 163 -3.79 -0.36 -20.53
CA GLN A 163 -2.60 -0.49 -19.69
C GLN A 163 -1.36 0.18 -20.32
N ARG A 164 -1.22 0.11 -21.64
CA ARG A 164 -0.13 0.82 -22.33
C ARG A 164 -0.20 2.31 -22.09
N VAL A 165 -1.40 2.89 -22.31
CA VAL A 165 -1.63 4.33 -22.10
C VAL A 165 -1.39 4.72 -20.66
N ALA A 166 -1.97 4.03 -19.69
CA ALA A 166 -1.80 4.33 -18.28
C ALA A 166 -0.33 4.24 -17.84
N ALA A 167 0.39 3.19 -18.25
CA ALA A 167 1.80 3.00 -17.92
C ALA A 167 2.70 4.09 -18.55
N SER A 168 2.45 4.47 -19.80
CA SER A 168 3.19 5.52 -20.50
C SER A 168 2.98 6.91 -19.88
N GLU A 169 1.75 7.20 -19.45
CA GLU A 169 1.40 8.49 -18.84
C GLU A 169 1.97 8.66 -17.43
N THR A 170 1.99 7.60 -16.62
CA THR A 170 2.43 7.67 -15.22
C THR A 170 3.88 7.27 -15.02
N ARG A 171 4.42 6.41 -15.89
CA ARG A 171 5.78 5.83 -15.82
C ARG A 171 6.14 5.36 -14.41
N ARG A 172 5.23 4.66 -13.76
CA ARG A 172 5.35 4.22 -12.38
C ARG A 172 6.44 3.15 -12.25
N LEU A 173 7.38 3.38 -11.34
CA LEU A 173 8.47 2.46 -11.02
C LEU A 173 8.31 2.00 -9.56
N GLY A 174 8.55 0.71 -9.32
CA GLY A 174 8.58 0.12 -7.99
C GLY A 174 10.01 -0.25 -7.60
N LEU A 175 10.83 0.73 -7.25
CA LEU A 175 12.14 0.48 -6.70
C LEU A 175 12.03 0.28 -5.19
N GLY A 176 12.44 -0.91 -4.71
CA GLY A 176 12.44 -1.27 -3.30
C GLY A 176 13.82 -1.71 -2.82
N VAL A 177 13.88 -2.06 -1.56
CA VAL A 177 15.10 -2.55 -0.91
C VAL A 177 14.85 -3.87 -0.18
N MET A 178 15.90 -4.67 -0.02
CA MET A 178 15.96 -5.85 0.83
C MET A 178 17.28 -5.89 1.58
N GLY A 179 17.42 -6.77 2.56
CA GLY A 179 18.68 -6.93 3.29
C GLY A 179 19.00 -5.80 4.27
N ILE A 180 18.02 -5.02 4.72
CA ILE A 180 18.23 -3.94 5.71
C ILE A 180 18.84 -4.50 7.00
N ALA A 181 18.24 -5.55 7.57
CA ALA A 181 18.75 -6.16 8.79
C ALA A 181 20.15 -6.74 8.61
N ASP A 182 20.42 -7.37 7.47
CA ASP A 182 21.75 -7.92 7.16
C ASP A 182 22.81 -6.80 7.04
N MET A 183 22.45 -5.69 6.39
CA MET A 183 23.30 -4.50 6.31
C MET A 183 23.63 -3.96 7.72
N LEU A 184 22.61 -3.77 8.56
CA LEU A 184 22.81 -3.28 9.93
C LEU A 184 23.65 -4.24 10.77
N ASN A 185 23.44 -5.56 10.64
CA ASN A 185 24.26 -6.55 11.32
C ASN A 185 25.74 -6.48 10.88
N GLN A 186 26.00 -6.29 9.59
CA GLN A 186 27.37 -6.11 9.09
C GLN A 186 28.02 -4.82 9.61
N LEU A 187 27.23 -3.76 9.81
CA LEU A 187 27.68 -2.48 10.38
C LEU A 187 27.81 -2.53 11.91
N GLY A 188 27.40 -3.62 12.57
CA GLY A 188 27.40 -3.73 14.03
C GLY A 188 26.33 -2.85 14.71
N VAL A 189 25.24 -2.53 14.01
CA VAL A 189 24.17 -1.64 14.47
C VAL A 189 22.92 -2.46 14.79
N ALA A 190 22.35 -2.28 15.98
CA ALA A 190 21.12 -2.94 16.37
C ALA A 190 19.91 -2.39 15.57
N TYR A 191 19.06 -3.27 15.05
CA TYR A 191 17.94 -2.94 14.18
C TYR A 191 16.93 -1.98 14.84
N ASP A 192 16.63 -2.19 16.12
CA ASP A 192 15.65 -1.43 16.92
C ASP A 192 16.26 -0.23 17.68
N SER A 193 17.49 0.19 17.31
CA SER A 193 18.17 1.32 17.91
C SER A 193 17.91 2.64 17.18
N GLU A 194 18.10 3.76 17.88
CA GLU A 194 18.08 5.09 17.23
C GLU A 194 19.13 5.20 16.12
N GLN A 195 20.30 4.59 16.31
CA GLN A 195 21.34 4.54 15.29
C GLN A 195 20.88 3.72 14.07
N GLY A 196 20.18 2.60 14.27
CA GLY A 196 19.61 1.78 13.21
C GLY A 196 18.61 2.57 12.37
N THR A 197 17.71 3.28 13.03
CA THR A 197 16.73 4.16 12.37
C THR A 197 17.44 5.25 11.56
N ALA A 198 18.42 5.92 12.11
CA ALA A 198 19.18 6.98 11.42
C ALA A 198 19.94 6.46 10.18
N VAL A 199 20.50 5.25 10.25
CA VAL A 199 21.15 4.61 9.10
C VAL A 199 20.11 4.29 8.00
N ILE A 200 18.95 3.75 8.37
CA ILE A 200 17.86 3.43 7.41
C ILE A 200 17.36 4.72 6.76
N GLU A 201 17.09 5.76 7.53
CA GLU A 201 16.66 7.07 7.01
C GLU A 201 17.66 7.60 5.97
N LYS A 202 18.95 7.59 6.32
CA LYS A 202 20.00 8.07 5.41
C LYS A 202 20.08 7.25 4.12
N VAL A 203 19.96 5.92 4.20
CA VAL A 203 19.95 5.04 3.02
C VAL A 203 18.74 5.33 2.14
N MET A 204 17.56 5.48 2.74
CA MET A 204 16.32 5.74 2.00
C MET A 204 16.28 7.14 1.38
N GLU A 205 16.89 8.13 2.04
CA GLU A 205 17.07 9.47 1.47
C GLU A 205 18.03 9.48 0.28
N TYR A 206 19.05 8.61 0.32
CA TYR A 206 20.07 8.53 -0.70
C TYR A 206 19.60 7.83 -1.98
N ILE A 207 18.71 6.82 -1.85
CA ILE A 207 18.08 6.10 -2.97
C ILE A 207 16.97 6.94 -3.62
#